data_8c7aa3482b8b80f5fb8cb2067e320b08
#
_entry.id   8c7aa3482b8b80f5fb8cb2067e320b08
#
_cell.length_a   1.000
_cell.length_b   1.000
_cell.length_c   1.000
_cell.angle_alpha   90.00
_cell.angle_beta   90.00
_cell.angle_gamma   90.00
#
_symmetry.space_group_name_H-M   'P 1'
#
loop_
_entity.id
_entity.type
_entity.pdbx_description
1 polymer ?
#
loop_
_entity_poly.entity_id
_entity_poly.type
_entity_poly.pdbx_seq_one_letter_code
_entity_poly.pdbx_strand_id
1 'polypeptide(L)'
;MWQQKINVVPVKINLSAFSLLEVLVTTALGAFVLFIFSLIYSDFYHSQIKQRELLSLQADAHQLIHYFQKHFQHIGYQGSKRIGSNFDLFQLDGKSVNIPNRNCLISFYDLNQDGCLGKRRTKTTACKLGDMNNTRDVLKEIFAFKLENNEIYTFSTKLDTCLKEECLKLLANCNGSWNKFIEVNNIKVNKLNFSWKKKDVLLEVEIELASVKEKNLNYYTRAYIFLLNH
;
A
#
# COMPACT_ATOMS: atom_id res chain seq x y z
N MET A 1 -16.39 26.62 79.57
CA MET A 1 -16.86 27.19 78.31
C MET A 1 -15.88 28.29 77.89
N TRP A 2 -14.86 27.95 77.05
CA TRP A 2 -13.79 28.87 76.65
C TRP A 2 -14.12 29.42 75.25
N GLN A 3 -14.41 30.74 75.17
CA GLN A 3 -14.53 31.45 73.89
C GLN A 3 -13.16 31.97 73.50
N GLN A 4 -12.60 31.41 72.45
CA GLN A 4 -11.43 31.98 71.77
C GLN A 4 -11.86 33.18 70.93
N LYS A 5 -11.41 34.38 71.33
CA LYS A 5 -11.52 35.59 70.49
C LYS A 5 -10.51 35.47 69.33
N ILE A 6 -11.02 35.28 68.10
CA ILE A 6 -10.23 35.36 66.88
C ILE A 6 -10.01 36.85 66.59
N ASN A 7 -8.78 37.31 66.79
CA ASN A 7 -8.30 38.62 66.36
C ASN A 7 -8.10 38.61 64.84
N VAL A 8 -9.07 39.09 64.08
CA VAL A 8 -8.95 39.32 62.64
C VAL A 8 -8.15 40.60 62.45
N VAL A 9 -6.88 40.48 62.06
CA VAL A 9 -6.06 41.59 61.61
C VAL A 9 -6.52 42.05 60.24
N PRO A 10 -6.96 43.31 60.05
CA PRO A 10 -7.38 43.77 58.73
C PRO A 10 -6.13 43.93 57.87
N VAL A 11 -5.98 43.09 56.84
CA VAL A 11 -4.98 43.27 55.79
C VAL A 11 -5.40 44.46 54.95
N LYS A 12 -4.73 45.57 55.09
CA LYS A 12 -4.84 46.75 54.21
C LYS A 12 -4.25 46.36 52.84
N ILE A 13 -5.11 45.98 51.90
CA ILE A 13 -4.74 45.84 50.50
C ILE A 13 -4.68 47.26 49.93
N ASN A 14 -3.47 47.79 49.75
CA ASN A 14 -3.25 49.00 48.94
C ASN A 14 -3.49 48.69 47.49
N LEU A 15 -4.69 48.93 46.98
CA LEU A 15 -4.98 48.94 45.56
C LEU A 15 -4.39 50.17 44.95
N SER A 16 -3.17 50.11 44.40
CA SER A 16 -2.64 51.15 43.56
C SER A 16 -3.48 51.22 42.26
N ALA A 17 -4.05 52.39 41.96
CA ALA A 17 -4.79 52.61 40.76
C ALA A 17 -3.80 52.54 39.55
N PHE A 18 -4.03 51.67 38.59
CA PHE A 18 -3.23 51.60 37.38
C PHE A 18 -3.38 52.89 36.58
N SER A 19 -2.28 53.43 36.11
CA SER A 19 -2.23 54.55 35.18
C SER A 19 -2.86 54.13 33.83
N LEU A 20 -3.64 55.04 33.20
CA LEU A 20 -4.22 54.79 31.88
C LEU A 20 -3.14 54.48 30.84
N LEU A 21 -1.96 55.06 30.96
CA LEU A 21 -0.79 54.76 30.16
C LEU A 21 -0.31 53.30 30.32
N GLU A 22 -0.27 52.81 31.54
CA GLU A 22 0.17 51.44 31.86
C GLU A 22 -0.77 50.38 31.26
N VAL A 23 -2.07 50.63 31.28
CA VAL A 23 -3.07 49.78 30.62
C VAL A 23 -2.91 49.80 29.11
N LEU A 24 -2.63 50.98 28.51
CA LEU A 24 -2.39 51.08 27.07
C LEU A 24 -1.12 50.34 26.64
N VAL A 25 -0.04 50.48 27.38
CA VAL A 25 1.25 49.81 27.08
C VAL A 25 1.08 48.29 27.24
N THR A 26 0.44 47.81 28.30
CA THR A 26 0.24 46.37 28.54
C THR A 26 -0.66 45.74 27.51
N THR A 27 -1.73 46.42 27.08
CA THR A 27 -2.63 45.92 26.02
C THR A 27 -1.91 45.87 24.66
N ALA A 28 -1.12 46.90 24.31
CA ALA A 28 -0.30 46.93 23.10
C ALA A 28 0.72 45.80 23.06
N LEU A 29 1.45 45.57 24.15
CA LEU A 29 2.41 44.47 24.27
C LEU A 29 1.71 43.11 24.20
N GLY A 30 0.59 42.96 24.91
CA GLY A 30 -0.22 41.74 24.86
C GLY A 30 -0.72 41.41 23.44
N ALA A 31 -1.23 42.42 22.72
CA ALA A 31 -1.66 42.24 21.32
C ALA A 31 -0.49 41.85 20.40
N PHE A 32 0.69 42.46 20.58
CA PHE A 32 1.90 42.13 19.83
C PHE A 32 2.36 40.68 20.05
N VAL A 33 2.35 40.22 21.28
CA VAL A 33 2.69 38.83 21.64
C VAL A 33 1.69 37.84 21.03
N LEU A 34 0.40 38.12 21.12
CA LEU A 34 -0.66 37.29 20.50
C LEU A 34 -0.50 37.20 18.98
N PHE A 35 -0.12 38.31 18.34
CA PHE A 35 0.13 38.34 16.90
C PHE A 35 1.28 37.43 16.51
N ILE A 36 2.42 37.48 17.23
CA ILE A 36 3.57 36.58 17.00
C ILE A 36 3.16 35.11 17.21
N PHE A 37 2.45 34.78 18.27
CA PHE A 37 1.96 33.42 18.52
C PHE A 37 1.03 32.94 17.41
N SER A 38 0.18 33.80 16.86
CA SER A 38 -0.71 33.46 15.75
C SER A 38 0.06 33.08 14.49
N LEU A 39 1.14 33.79 14.15
CA LEU A 39 2.01 33.45 13.01
C LEU A 39 2.68 32.09 13.20
N ILE A 40 3.31 31.87 14.37
CA ILE A 40 3.97 30.60 14.68
C ILE A 40 2.98 29.44 14.66
N TYR A 41 1.79 29.64 15.22
CA TYR A 41 0.74 28.60 15.24
C TYR A 41 0.28 28.24 13.83
N SER A 42 0.12 29.21 12.94
CA SER A 42 -0.27 28.99 11.55
C SER A 42 0.77 28.12 10.82
N ASP A 43 2.06 28.48 10.92
CA ASP A 43 3.14 27.72 10.29
C ASP A 43 3.26 26.30 10.85
N PHE A 44 3.11 26.17 12.15
CA PHE A 44 3.10 24.85 12.82
C PHE A 44 1.94 23.98 12.35
N TYR A 45 0.74 24.56 12.23
CA TYR A 45 -0.45 23.86 11.78
C TYR A 45 -0.30 23.34 10.34
N HIS A 46 0.21 24.17 9.42
CA HIS A 46 0.49 23.76 8.04
C HIS A 46 1.56 22.68 7.97
N SER A 47 2.60 22.79 8.78
CA SER A 47 3.64 21.74 8.87
C SER A 47 3.07 20.41 9.37
N GLN A 48 2.19 20.43 10.36
CA GLN A 48 1.53 19.22 10.86
C GLN A 48 0.66 18.53 9.79
N ILE A 49 -0.10 19.29 9.00
CA ILE A 49 -0.90 18.73 7.92
C ILE A 49 -0.01 17.99 6.91
N LYS A 50 1.08 18.61 6.47
CA LYS A 50 2.03 17.98 5.55
C LYS A 50 2.68 16.73 6.13
N GLN A 51 3.06 16.76 7.40
CA GLN A 51 3.64 15.59 8.08
C GLN A 51 2.64 14.44 8.17
N ARG A 52 1.38 14.71 8.51
CA ARG A 52 0.32 13.68 8.56
C ARG A 52 0.09 13.05 7.18
N GLU A 53 0.05 13.86 6.15
CA GLU A 53 -0.12 13.39 4.77
C GLU A 53 1.07 12.54 4.32
N LEU A 54 2.31 12.95 4.66
CA LEU A 54 3.52 12.17 4.38
C LEU A 54 3.49 10.82 5.10
N LEU A 55 3.12 10.79 6.38
CA LEU A 55 3.00 9.55 7.15
C LEU A 55 1.94 8.62 6.56
N SER A 56 0.83 9.17 6.05
CA SER A 56 -0.18 8.38 5.35
C SER A 56 0.39 7.74 4.08
N LEU A 57 1.11 8.53 3.23
CA LEU A 57 1.76 8.00 2.03
C LEU A 57 2.78 6.91 2.36
N GLN A 58 3.56 7.08 3.43
CA GLN A 58 4.49 6.06 3.91
C GLN A 58 3.78 4.77 4.31
N ALA A 59 2.72 4.89 5.10
CA ALA A 59 1.93 3.74 5.56
C ALA A 59 1.35 2.96 4.37
N ASP A 60 0.76 3.65 3.41
CA ASP A 60 0.17 3.04 2.22
C ASP A 60 1.22 2.39 1.32
N ALA A 61 2.37 3.04 1.12
CA ALA A 61 3.47 2.47 0.36
C ALA A 61 4.02 1.20 1.02
N HIS A 62 4.21 1.22 2.34
CA HIS A 62 4.67 0.05 3.08
C HIS A 62 3.63 -1.08 3.08
N GLN A 63 2.34 -0.76 3.18
CA GLN A 63 1.27 -1.75 3.08
C GLN A 63 1.28 -2.45 1.70
N LEU A 64 1.46 -1.70 0.62
CA LEU A 64 1.62 -2.25 -0.73
C LEU A 64 2.86 -3.14 -0.85
N ILE A 65 4.01 -2.69 -0.34
CA ILE A 65 5.25 -3.48 -0.33
C ILE A 65 5.05 -4.78 0.44
N HIS A 66 4.44 -4.74 1.62
CA HIS A 66 4.15 -5.95 2.41
C HIS A 66 3.20 -6.90 1.69
N TYR A 67 2.19 -6.37 1.00
CA TYR A 67 1.30 -7.17 0.19
C TYR A 67 2.07 -7.88 -0.93
N PHE A 68 2.93 -7.17 -1.68
CA PHE A 68 3.77 -7.76 -2.71
C PHE A 68 4.76 -8.78 -2.15
N GLN A 69 5.43 -8.48 -1.04
CA GLN A 69 6.34 -9.43 -0.39
C GLN A 69 5.63 -10.72 -0.01
N LYS A 70 4.46 -10.61 0.61
CA LYS A 70 3.67 -11.77 1.04
C LYS A 70 3.32 -12.70 -0.13
N HIS A 71 2.98 -12.17 -1.29
CA HIS A 71 2.58 -12.98 -2.44
C HIS A 71 3.76 -13.37 -3.33
N PHE A 72 4.68 -12.45 -3.60
CA PHE A 72 5.75 -12.73 -4.55
C PHE A 72 6.81 -13.69 -4.04
N GLN A 73 7.06 -13.75 -2.73
CA GLN A 73 7.96 -14.76 -2.17
C GLN A 73 7.48 -16.20 -2.41
N HIS A 74 6.18 -16.40 -2.64
CA HIS A 74 5.57 -17.71 -2.92
C HIS A 74 5.43 -18.01 -4.41
N ILE A 75 5.84 -17.12 -5.31
CA ILE A 75 5.76 -17.35 -6.76
C ILE A 75 6.33 -18.72 -7.11
N GLY A 76 5.60 -19.48 -7.93
CA GLY A 76 5.98 -20.83 -8.36
C GLY A 76 5.74 -21.92 -7.34
N TYR A 77 5.30 -21.58 -6.12
CA TYR A 77 4.95 -22.61 -5.13
C TYR A 77 3.81 -23.49 -5.65
N GLN A 78 3.98 -24.78 -5.50
CA GLN A 78 2.99 -25.80 -5.84
C GLN A 78 2.91 -26.81 -4.69
N GLY A 79 1.73 -27.07 -4.19
CA GLY A 79 1.48 -28.05 -3.14
C GLY A 79 1.90 -29.48 -3.50
N SER A 80 1.79 -30.40 -2.57
CA SER A 80 2.28 -31.77 -2.71
C SER A 80 1.50 -32.63 -3.71
N LYS A 81 0.23 -32.36 -3.93
CA LYS A 81 -0.65 -33.13 -4.80
C LYS A 81 -0.55 -32.72 -6.27
N ARG A 82 0.60 -32.94 -6.89
CA ARG A 82 0.90 -32.50 -8.27
C ARG A 82 0.32 -33.38 -9.39
N ILE A 83 -0.34 -34.50 -9.06
CA ILE A 83 -0.90 -35.42 -10.05
C ILE A 83 -1.95 -34.70 -10.91
N GLY A 84 -1.73 -34.70 -12.22
CA GLY A 84 -2.62 -34.01 -13.18
C GLY A 84 -2.62 -32.48 -13.02
N SER A 85 -1.49 -31.90 -12.58
CA SER A 85 -1.31 -30.45 -12.46
C SER A 85 -1.48 -29.73 -13.80
N ASN A 86 -1.90 -28.48 -13.73
CA ASN A 86 -2.08 -27.58 -14.87
C ASN A 86 -1.04 -26.45 -14.92
N PHE A 87 0.00 -26.48 -14.08
CA PHE A 87 1.01 -25.42 -14.03
C PHE A 87 1.69 -25.20 -15.39
N ASP A 88 1.93 -26.25 -16.14
CA ASP A 88 2.53 -26.22 -17.48
C ASP A 88 1.67 -25.49 -18.53
N LEU A 89 0.37 -25.29 -18.27
CA LEU A 89 -0.50 -24.48 -19.12
C LEU A 89 -0.29 -22.97 -18.92
N PHE A 90 0.29 -22.57 -17.79
CA PHE A 90 0.46 -21.17 -17.41
C PHE A 90 1.95 -20.73 -17.38
N GLN A 91 2.88 -21.69 -17.37
CA GLN A 91 4.31 -21.40 -17.29
C GLN A 91 4.88 -21.04 -18.67
N LEU A 92 5.53 -19.87 -18.73
CA LEU A 92 6.34 -19.48 -19.88
C LEU A 92 7.80 -19.90 -19.59
N ASP A 93 8.37 -20.76 -20.44
CA ASP A 93 9.73 -21.31 -20.27
C ASP A 93 9.94 -21.96 -18.88
N GLY A 94 8.91 -22.61 -18.34
CA GLY A 94 8.93 -23.26 -17.04
C GLY A 94 8.84 -22.28 -15.84
N LYS A 95 8.60 -20.99 -16.09
CA LYS A 95 8.55 -19.96 -15.05
C LYS A 95 7.13 -19.54 -14.73
N SER A 96 6.89 -19.29 -13.45
CA SER A 96 5.60 -18.85 -12.90
C SER A 96 5.55 -17.32 -12.69
N VAL A 97 6.46 -16.59 -13.32
CA VAL A 97 6.52 -15.13 -13.29
C VAL A 97 7.04 -14.58 -14.60
N ASN A 98 6.45 -13.49 -15.04
CA ASN A 98 6.95 -12.69 -16.16
C ASN A 98 6.80 -11.20 -15.87
N ILE A 99 7.74 -10.40 -16.39
CA ILE A 99 7.73 -8.94 -16.36
C ILE A 99 7.78 -8.46 -17.81
N PRO A 100 6.62 -8.44 -18.51
CA PRO A 100 6.57 -8.03 -19.92
C PRO A 100 7.03 -6.59 -20.10
N ASN A 101 6.69 -5.73 -19.14
CA ASN A 101 7.08 -4.33 -19.05
C ASN A 101 7.44 -4.00 -17.61
N ARG A 102 8.30 -2.99 -17.42
CA ARG A 102 8.72 -2.58 -16.06
C ARG A 102 7.56 -2.20 -15.13
N ASN A 103 6.46 -1.71 -15.68
CA ASN A 103 5.26 -1.33 -14.93
C ASN A 103 4.21 -2.44 -14.83
N CYS A 104 4.53 -3.67 -15.28
CA CYS A 104 3.61 -4.79 -15.24
C CYS A 104 4.34 -6.08 -14.87
N LEU A 105 3.81 -6.79 -13.89
CA LEU A 105 4.26 -8.11 -13.46
C LEU A 105 3.06 -9.04 -13.43
N ILE A 106 3.24 -10.26 -13.93
CA ILE A 106 2.28 -11.35 -13.85
C ILE A 106 2.95 -12.52 -13.18
N SER A 107 2.33 -13.08 -12.15
CA SER A 107 2.84 -14.23 -11.41
C SER A 107 1.70 -15.07 -10.86
N PHE A 108 2.02 -16.29 -10.48
CA PHE A 108 1.06 -17.21 -9.88
C PHE A 108 1.73 -18.22 -8.95
N TYR A 109 0.95 -18.76 -8.04
CA TYR A 109 1.30 -19.87 -7.18
C TYR A 109 0.04 -20.55 -6.63
N ASP A 110 0.15 -21.79 -6.20
CA ASP A 110 -0.93 -22.58 -5.61
C ASP A 110 -1.20 -22.12 -4.17
N LEU A 111 -2.14 -21.19 -4.01
CA LEU A 111 -2.51 -20.61 -2.73
C LEU A 111 -3.27 -21.61 -1.83
N ASN A 112 -4.09 -22.47 -2.44
CA ASN A 112 -4.95 -23.41 -1.73
C ASN A 112 -4.27 -24.76 -1.43
N GLN A 113 -3.04 -24.96 -1.92
CA GLN A 113 -2.16 -26.13 -1.71
C GLN A 113 -2.73 -27.45 -2.26
N ASP A 114 -3.60 -27.40 -3.24
CA ASP A 114 -4.17 -28.60 -3.84
C ASP A 114 -3.34 -29.18 -5.01
N GLY A 115 -2.20 -28.54 -5.31
CA GLY A 115 -1.22 -28.96 -6.33
C GLY A 115 -1.52 -28.46 -7.72
N CYS A 116 -2.49 -27.56 -7.88
CA CYS A 116 -2.88 -26.98 -9.16
C CYS A 116 -2.99 -25.47 -9.09
N LEU A 117 -3.09 -24.82 -10.20
CA LEU A 117 -3.47 -23.41 -10.26
C LEU A 117 -5.00 -23.34 -10.37
N GLY A 118 -5.62 -22.61 -9.43
CA GLY A 118 -7.05 -22.62 -9.20
C GLY A 118 -7.52 -23.83 -8.41
N LYS A 119 -8.79 -23.86 -8.07
CA LYS A 119 -9.36 -24.90 -7.22
C LYS A 119 -9.76 -26.14 -8.04
N ARG A 120 -9.31 -27.32 -7.61
CA ARG A 120 -9.77 -28.59 -8.19
C ARG A 120 -11.30 -28.73 -8.10
N ARG A 121 -11.92 -29.33 -9.09
CA ARG A 121 -13.36 -29.59 -9.08
C ARG A 121 -13.77 -30.61 -8.03
N THR A 122 -12.94 -31.66 -7.84
CA THR A 122 -13.03 -32.66 -6.75
C THR A 122 -11.62 -33.01 -6.27
N LYS A 123 -11.50 -33.74 -5.16
CA LYS A 123 -10.19 -34.12 -4.61
C LYS A 123 -9.32 -34.98 -5.53
N THR A 124 -9.95 -35.69 -6.48
CA THR A 124 -9.29 -36.65 -7.40
C THR A 124 -9.28 -36.21 -8.86
N THR A 125 -10.02 -35.16 -9.21
CA THR A 125 -10.11 -34.68 -10.59
C THR A 125 -8.77 -34.10 -11.03
N ALA A 126 -8.32 -34.45 -12.25
CA ALA A 126 -7.17 -33.82 -12.87
C ALA A 126 -7.43 -32.32 -13.12
N CYS A 127 -6.41 -31.48 -12.93
CA CYS A 127 -6.50 -30.03 -13.09
C CYS A 127 -6.42 -29.59 -14.54
N LYS A 128 -6.04 -30.49 -15.45
CA LYS A 128 -6.10 -30.30 -16.90
C LYS A 128 -6.71 -31.52 -17.59
N LEU A 129 -7.33 -31.31 -18.73
CA LEU A 129 -7.84 -32.34 -19.67
C LEU A 129 -7.13 -32.09 -21.00
N GLY A 130 -6.09 -32.88 -21.30
CA GLY A 130 -5.19 -32.56 -22.40
C GLY A 130 -4.55 -31.19 -22.21
N ASP A 131 -4.72 -30.29 -23.17
CA ASP A 131 -4.20 -28.94 -23.16
C ASP A 131 -5.21 -27.89 -22.63
N MET A 132 -6.30 -28.32 -21.99
CA MET A 132 -7.33 -27.43 -21.45
C MET A 132 -7.28 -27.42 -19.92
N ASN A 133 -7.36 -26.22 -19.33
CA ASN A 133 -7.50 -26.05 -17.88
C ASN A 133 -8.86 -26.57 -17.39
N ASN A 134 -8.88 -27.31 -16.28
CA ASN A 134 -10.08 -27.94 -15.70
C ASN A 134 -10.30 -27.52 -14.22
N THR A 135 -9.66 -26.45 -13.78
CA THR A 135 -9.85 -25.90 -12.43
C THR A 135 -10.89 -24.79 -12.42
N ARG A 136 -11.26 -24.31 -11.24
CA ARG A 136 -12.13 -23.15 -11.00
C ARG A 136 -11.39 -22.10 -10.20
N ASP A 137 -11.88 -20.87 -10.23
CA ASP A 137 -11.33 -19.79 -9.39
C ASP A 137 -9.83 -19.52 -9.63
N VAL A 138 -9.32 -19.72 -10.85
CA VAL A 138 -7.90 -19.54 -11.21
C VAL A 138 -7.40 -18.13 -10.83
N LEU A 139 -8.25 -17.11 -10.98
CA LEU A 139 -7.91 -15.72 -10.64
C LEU A 139 -7.48 -15.50 -9.19
N LYS A 140 -7.91 -16.34 -8.26
CA LYS A 140 -7.52 -16.21 -6.85
C LYS A 140 -6.05 -16.55 -6.58
N GLU A 141 -5.40 -17.19 -7.54
CA GLU A 141 -4.02 -17.66 -7.48
C GLU A 141 -3.10 -16.97 -8.49
N ILE A 142 -3.65 -15.99 -9.23
CA ILE A 142 -2.91 -15.12 -10.12
C ILE A 142 -2.68 -13.77 -9.44
N PHE A 143 -1.43 -13.41 -9.29
CA PHE A 143 -0.98 -12.14 -8.70
C PHE A 143 -0.32 -11.31 -9.79
N ALA A 144 -1.13 -10.55 -10.50
CA ALA A 144 -0.69 -9.71 -11.60
C ALA A 144 -1.09 -8.26 -11.34
N PHE A 145 -0.12 -7.36 -11.52
CA PHE A 145 -0.28 -5.95 -11.27
C PHE A 145 0.31 -5.13 -12.39
N LYS A 146 -0.38 -4.06 -12.77
CA LYS A 146 0.15 -3.06 -13.68
C LYS A 146 -0.16 -1.65 -13.19
N LEU A 147 0.73 -0.72 -13.54
CA LEU A 147 0.48 0.71 -13.38
C LEU A 147 -0.04 1.26 -14.71
N GLU A 148 -1.20 1.89 -14.67
CA GLU A 148 -1.78 2.60 -15.80
C GLU A 148 -2.54 3.83 -15.28
N ASN A 149 -2.40 5.00 -15.93
CA ASN A 149 -3.07 6.25 -15.55
C ASN A 149 -2.92 6.63 -14.06
N ASN A 150 -1.73 6.41 -13.47
CA ASN A 150 -1.42 6.66 -12.05
C ASN A 150 -2.23 5.82 -11.05
N GLU A 151 -2.75 4.69 -11.48
CA GLU A 151 -3.51 3.74 -10.69
C GLU A 151 -2.99 2.32 -10.84
N ILE A 152 -3.07 1.52 -9.79
CA ILE A 152 -2.68 0.11 -9.82
C ILE A 152 -3.89 -0.73 -10.21
N TYR A 153 -3.69 -1.60 -11.19
CA TYR A 153 -4.68 -2.56 -11.65
C TYR A 153 -4.23 -3.98 -11.36
N THR A 154 -5.20 -4.86 -11.10
CA THR A 154 -5.01 -6.30 -10.98
C THR A 154 -5.75 -7.02 -12.09
N PHE A 155 -5.23 -8.17 -12.51
CA PHE A 155 -5.80 -8.97 -13.60
C PHE A 155 -7.19 -9.52 -13.24
N SER A 156 -8.12 -9.51 -14.19
CA SER A 156 -9.53 -9.90 -13.97
C SER A 156 -10.12 -10.83 -15.03
N THR A 157 -9.34 -11.25 -16.03
CA THR A 157 -9.83 -12.17 -17.06
C THR A 157 -10.02 -13.59 -16.49
N LYS A 158 -11.18 -14.19 -16.70
CA LYS A 158 -11.44 -15.59 -16.28
C LYS A 158 -10.68 -16.57 -17.15
N LEU A 159 -10.02 -17.54 -16.53
CA LEU A 159 -9.19 -18.56 -17.18
C LEU A 159 -9.54 -19.99 -16.73
N ASP A 160 -10.75 -20.20 -16.22
CA ASP A 160 -11.17 -21.48 -15.64
C ASP A 160 -11.23 -22.64 -16.63
N THR A 161 -11.32 -22.34 -17.94
CA THR A 161 -11.42 -23.32 -19.03
C THR A 161 -10.55 -22.95 -20.22
N CYS A 162 -9.45 -22.19 -20.01
CA CYS A 162 -8.60 -21.76 -21.10
C CYS A 162 -7.84 -22.93 -21.73
N LEU A 163 -7.62 -22.85 -23.03
CA LEU A 163 -6.66 -23.70 -23.75
C LEU A 163 -5.22 -23.21 -23.46
N LYS A 164 -4.25 -24.09 -23.60
CA LYS A 164 -2.83 -23.81 -23.35
C LYS A 164 -2.35 -22.49 -23.96
N GLU A 165 -2.68 -22.23 -25.22
CA GLU A 165 -2.31 -20.99 -25.90
C GLU A 165 -2.93 -19.74 -25.25
N GLU A 166 -4.18 -19.83 -24.78
CA GLU A 166 -4.88 -18.75 -24.10
C GLU A 166 -4.32 -18.54 -22.71
N CYS A 167 -4.06 -19.62 -21.95
CA CYS A 167 -3.45 -19.58 -20.63
C CYS A 167 -2.02 -18.97 -20.68
N LEU A 168 -1.21 -19.34 -21.71
CA LEU A 168 0.14 -18.80 -21.89
C LEU A 168 0.14 -17.32 -22.26
N LYS A 169 -0.86 -16.82 -23.00
CA LYS A 169 -0.99 -15.38 -23.31
C LYS A 169 -1.04 -14.51 -22.07
N LEU A 170 -1.50 -15.05 -20.93
CA LEU A 170 -1.49 -14.35 -19.66
C LEU A 170 -0.09 -13.90 -19.25
N LEU A 171 0.90 -14.80 -19.32
CA LEU A 171 2.28 -14.47 -18.93
C LEU A 171 3.08 -13.75 -20.03
N ALA A 172 2.65 -13.88 -21.29
CA ALA A 172 3.35 -13.25 -22.40
C ALA A 172 3.13 -11.74 -22.47
N ASN A 173 1.95 -11.28 -22.08
CA ASN A 173 1.54 -9.89 -22.28
C ASN A 173 0.71 -9.37 -21.12
N CYS A 174 0.77 -8.05 -20.89
CA CYS A 174 -0.13 -7.37 -19.94
C CYS A 174 -1.49 -7.01 -20.60
N ASN A 175 -1.92 -7.79 -21.55
CA ASN A 175 -3.22 -7.66 -22.21
C ASN A 175 -4.31 -8.38 -21.41
N GLY A 176 -5.57 -8.13 -21.75
CA GLY A 176 -6.74 -8.71 -21.08
C GLY A 176 -7.51 -7.68 -20.26
N SER A 177 -8.43 -8.15 -19.44
CA SER A 177 -9.25 -7.31 -18.56
C SER A 177 -8.54 -7.10 -17.24
N TRP A 178 -8.59 -5.86 -16.76
CA TRP A 178 -7.96 -5.43 -15.52
C TRP A 178 -8.95 -4.63 -14.70
N ASN A 179 -8.97 -4.85 -13.40
CA ASN A 179 -9.78 -4.10 -12.46
C ASN A 179 -8.86 -3.25 -11.57
N LYS A 180 -9.37 -2.11 -11.10
CA LYS A 180 -8.66 -1.29 -10.13
C LYS A 180 -8.35 -2.11 -8.88
N PHE A 181 -7.08 -2.11 -8.47
CA PHE A 181 -6.64 -2.87 -7.30
C PHE A 181 -6.95 -2.15 -5.99
N ILE A 182 -6.81 -0.82 -5.98
CA ILE A 182 -7.06 0.03 -4.81
C ILE A 182 -7.90 1.22 -5.25
N GLU A 183 -9.04 1.39 -4.60
CA GLU A 183 -9.84 2.61 -4.70
C GLU A 183 -9.42 3.59 -3.59
N VAL A 184 -8.30 4.27 -3.77
CA VAL A 184 -7.86 5.32 -2.83
C VAL A 184 -8.01 6.68 -3.51
N ASN A 185 -9.03 7.43 -3.10
CA ASN A 185 -9.35 8.74 -3.71
C ASN A 185 -8.30 9.83 -3.43
N ASN A 186 -7.35 9.60 -2.53
CA ASN A 186 -6.41 10.61 -2.04
C ASN A 186 -4.96 10.42 -2.49
N ILE A 187 -4.65 9.34 -3.23
CA ILE A 187 -3.28 8.95 -3.59
C ILE A 187 -3.20 8.70 -5.09
N LYS A 188 -2.12 9.17 -5.72
CA LYS A 188 -1.71 8.81 -7.07
C LYS A 188 -0.45 7.96 -7.00
N VAL A 189 -0.37 6.97 -7.86
CA VAL A 189 0.83 6.15 -8.00
C VAL A 189 1.65 6.68 -9.18
N ASN A 190 2.70 7.44 -8.89
CA ASN A 190 3.56 7.99 -9.94
C ASN A 190 4.47 6.92 -10.55
N LYS A 191 4.87 5.93 -9.74
CA LYS A 191 5.77 4.87 -10.16
C LYS A 191 5.39 3.54 -9.51
N LEU A 192 5.32 2.51 -10.31
CA LEU A 192 5.33 1.11 -9.88
C LEU A 192 6.20 0.37 -10.90
N ASN A 193 7.38 -0.04 -10.49
CA ASN A 193 8.32 -0.75 -11.35
C ASN A 193 8.71 -2.08 -10.74
N PHE A 194 8.77 -3.07 -11.60
CA PHE A 194 9.28 -4.40 -11.31
C PHE A 194 10.54 -4.64 -12.13
N SER A 195 11.60 -5.08 -11.51
CA SER A 195 12.85 -5.42 -12.19
C SER A 195 13.60 -6.53 -11.49
N TRP A 196 14.40 -7.28 -12.25
CA TRP A 196 15.27 -8.30 -11.68
C TRP A 196 16.56 -7.68 -11.18
N LYS A 197 16.82 -7.75 -9.88
CA LYS A 197 18.16 -7.46 -9.34
C LYS A 197 19.12 -8.64 -9.56
N LYS A 198 18.59 -9.85 -9.40
CA LYS A 198 19.22 -11.10 -9.82
C LYS A 198 18.13 -11.93 -10.52
N LYS A 199 18.34 -12.23 -11.79
CA LYS A 199 17.33 -12.89 -12.64
C LYS A 199 16.75 -14.11 -11.94
N ASP A 200 15.42 -14.19 -11.93
CA ASP A 200 14.60 -15.26 -11.37
C ASP A 200 14.76 -15.53 -9.85
N VAL A 201 15.60 -14.78 -9.15
CA VAL A 201 15.91 -15.01 -7.71
C VAL A 201 15.52 -13.81 -6.86
N LEU A 202 15.90 -12.61 -7.28
CA LEU A 202 15.71 -11.40 -6.49
C LEU A 202 14.97 -10.34 -7.31
N LEU A 203 13.72 -10.13 -6.97
CA LEU A 203 12.84 -9.14 -7.58
C LEU A 203 12.99 -7.81 -6.83
N GLU A 204 13.20 -6.74 -7.56
CA GLU A 204 13.14 -5.36 -7.06
C GLU A 204 11.77 -4.77 -7.41
N VAL A 205 11.12 -4.20 -6.42
CA VAL A 205 9.85 -3.47 -6.56
C VAL A 205 10.08 -2.04 -6.11
N GLU A 206 9.83 -1.09 -6.99
CA GLU A 206 9.90 0.35 -6.70
C GLU A 206 8.50 0.94 -6.74
N ILE A 207 8.15 1.74 -5.72
CA ILE A 207 6.87 2.43 -5.61
C ILE A 207 7.12 3.91 -5.30
N GLU A 208 6.43 4.79 -6.01
CA GLU A 208 6.33 6.20 -5.70
C GLU A 208 4.86 6.61 -5.63
N LEU A 209 4.43 7.05 -4.46
CA LEU A 209 3.09 7.57 -4.20
C LEU A 209 3.15 9.09 -4.09
N ALA A 210 2.12 9.77 -4.58
CA ALA A 210 1.95 11.20 -4.47
C ALA A 210 0.59 11.55 -3.85
N SER A 211 0.57 12.59 -3.03
CA SER A 211 -0.67 13.12 -2.48
C SER A 211 -1.46 13.86 -3.55
N VAL A 212 -2.78 13.67 -3.53
CA VAL A 212 -3.73 14.49 -4.33
C VAL A 212 -4.00 15.83 -3.64
N LYS A 213 -3.93 15.86 -2.30
CA LYS A 213 -4.24 17.05 -1.50
C LYS A 213 -3.08 18.05 -1.44
N GLU A 214 -1.87 17.53 -1.21
CA GLU A 214 -0.67 18.35 -1.07
C GLU A 214 0.18 18.26 -2.35
N LYS A 215 0.21 19.34 -3.13
CA LYS A 215 1.03 19.41 -4.33
C LYS A 215 2.51 19.24 -3.97
N ASN A 216 3.23 18.47 -4.76
CA ASN A 216 4.67 18.17 -4.60
C ASN A 216 5.02 17.30 -3.37
N LEU A 217 4.04 16.70 -2.69
CA LEU A 217 4.30 15.74 -1.65
C LEU A 217 4.25 14.34 -2.23
N ASN A 218 5.40 13.68 -2.30
CA ASN A 218 5.55 12.31 -2.76
C ASN A 218 6.40 11.50 -1.79
N TYR A 219 6.21 10.20 -1.82
CA TYR A 219 7.00 9.24 -1.07
C TYR A 219 7.45 8.11 -1.98
N TYR A 220 8.75 7.89 -2.04
CA TYR A 220 9.40 6.83 -2.81
C TYR A 220 9.96 5.76 -1.86
N THR A 221 9.73 4.51 -2.21
CA THR A 221 10.33 3.36 -1.51
C THR A 221 10.63 2.25 -2.50
N ARG A 222 11.53 1.35 -2.10
CA ARG A 222 11.85 0.12 -2.84
C ARG A 222 12.01 -1.05 -1.89
N ALA A 223 11.70 -2.23 -2.41
CA ALA A 223 11.90 -3.48 -1.70
C ALA A 223 12.55 -4.51 -2.60
N TYR A 224 13.27 -5.41 -1.97
CA TYR A 224 13.86 -6.58 -2.62
C TYR A 224 13.15 -7.82 -2.10
N ILE A 225 12.61 -8.62 -3.00
CA ILE A 225 11.82 -9.80 -2.68
C ILE A 225 12.55 -11.02 -3.20
N PHE A 226 12.93 -11.90 -2.30
CA PHE A 226 13.55 -13.16 -2.65
C PHE A 226 12.49 -14.19 -3.00
N LEU A 227 12.60 -14.82 -4.18
CA LEU A 227 11.70 -15.88 -4.62
C LEU A 227 12.17 -17.22 -4.06
N LEU A 228 11.26 -17.94 -3.39
CA LEU A 228 11.59 -19.19 -2.70
C LEU A 228 11.49 -20.42 -3.60
N ASN A 229 10.69 -20.33 -4.67
CA ASN A 229 10.30 -21.48 -5.52
C ASN A 229 10.56 -21.20 -7.00
N HIS A 230 11.78 -20.91 -7.38
CA HIS A 230 12.20 -20.60 -8.76
C HIS A 230 12.92 -21.80 -9.41
#